data_888c2ca84763a8c46f8c7e5ef389b0d7
#
_entry.id   888c2ca84763a8c46f8c7e5ef389b0d7
#
_cell.length_a   1.000
_cell.length_b   1.000
_cell.length_c   1.000
_cell.angle_alpha   90.00
_cell.angle_beta   90.00
_cell.angle_gamma   90.00
#
_symmetry.space_group_name_H-M   'P 1'
#
loop_
_entity.id
_entity.type
_entity.pdbx_description
1 polymer ?
#
loop_
_entity_poly.entity_id
_entity_poly.type
_entity_poly.pdbx_seq_one_letter_code
_entity_poly.pdbx_strand_id
1 'polypeptide(L)'
;MIGKLLAVAGILTLGLVLQAQTPKTTTVEGYIIDNMCAGQHSSEAGFGEKVKKHPTSCALMDSCVESGYAVFTSDAKLYKFDSEGNAKAVELLKATKTKSGVPIVVEGTIDGDTIKVTSITEKS
;
A
#
# COMPACT_ATOMS: atom_id res chain seq x y z
N MET A 1 -67.88 -24.16 -23.79
CA MET A 1 -67.32 -23.99 -22.43
C MET A 1 -65.92 -23.41 -22.58
N ILE A 2 -65.78 -22.22 -22.17
CA ILE A 2 -64.57 -21.41 -22.45
C ILE A 2 -63.64 -21.52 -21.26
N GLY A 3 -62.51 -22.20 -21.48
CA GLY A 3 -61.42 -22.22 -20.49
C GLY A 3 -60.68 -20.89 -20.46
N LYS A 4 -60.76 -20.23 -19.33
CA LYS A 4 -59.96 -19.02 -19.10
C LYS A 4 -58.51 -19.38 -18.84
N LEU A 5 -57.64 -19.07 -19.78
CA LEU A 5 -56.22 -19.07 -19.57
C LEU A 5 -55.86 -17.82 -18.75
N LEU A 6 -55.48 -18.03 -17.51
CA LEU A 6 -54.83 -17.01 -16.71
C LEU A 6 -53.35 -17.01 -17.04
N ALA A 7 -52.91 -16.04 -17.81
CA ALA A 7 -51.52 -15.76 -17.98
C ALA A 7 -50.99 -15.08 -16.73
N VAL A 8 -50.25 -15.81 -15.92
CA VAL A 8 -49.46 -15.24 -14.84
C VAL A 8 -48.19 -14.63 -15.46
N ALA A 9 -48.24 -13.32 -15.65
CA ALA A 9 -47.03 -12.57 -15.99
C ALA A 9 -46.10 -12.53 -14.76
N GLY A 10 -45.12 -13.43 -14.74
CA GLY A 10 -44.06 -13.36 -13.74
C GLY A 10 -43.19 -12.13 -14.00
N ILE A 11 -43.33 -11.12 -13.15
CA ILE A 11 -42.40 -9.98 -13.15
C ILE A 11 -41.12 -10.49 -12.53
N LEU A 12 -40.13 -10.81 -13.37
CA LEU A 12 -38.75 -10.99 -12.96
C LEU A 12 -38.22 -9.60 -12.58
N THR A 13 -38.30 -9.24 -11.32
CA THR A 13 -37.53 -8.12 -10.81
C THR A 13 -36.08 -8.56 -10.75
N LEU A 14 -35.32 -8.20 -11.76
CA LEU A 14 -33.87 -8.30 -11.72
C LEU A 14 -33.39 -7.31 -10.65
N GLY A 15 -33.21 -7.81 -9.44
CA GLY A 15 -32.59 -7.03 -8.39
C GLY A 15 -31.13 -6.80 -8.79
N LEU A 16 -30.82 -5.56 -9.18
CA LEU A 16 -29.45 -5.11 -9.34
C LEU A 16 -28.82 -5.13 -7.96
N VAL A 17 -28.13 -6.22 -7.64
CA VAL A 17 -27.29 -6.25 -6.44
C VAL A 17 -26.07 -5.37 -6.78
N LEU A 18 -26.11 -4.12 -6.35
CA LEU A 18 -24.92 -3.29 -6.28
C LEU A 18 -24.00 -3.94 -5.24
N GLN A 19 -23.12 -4.79 -5.71
CA GLN A 19 -22.01 -5.22 -4.87
C GLN A 19 -21.11 -4.00 -4.69
N ALA A 20 -21.22 -3.35 -3.54
CA ALA A 20 -20.20 -2.44 -3.09
C ALA A 20 -18.90 -3.26 -3.04
N GLN A 21 -17.99 -3.00 -3.99
CA GLN A 21 -16.68 -3.62 -3.96
C GLN A 21 -15.97 -3.12 -2.71
N THR A 22 -15.93 -3.96 -1.69
CA THR A 22 -15.08 -3.74 -0.53
C THR A 22 -13.64 -3.72 -1.04
N PRO A 23 -12.88 -2.62 -0.86
CA PRO A 23 -11.49 -2.57 -1.28
C PRO A 23 -10.76 -3.76 -0.64
N LYS A 24 -10.12 -4.56 -1.47
CA LYS A 24 -9.38 -5.73 -0.99
C LYS A 24 -8.12 -5.28 -0.28
N THR A 25 -7.93 -5.72 0.95
CA THR A 25 -6.64 -5.63 1.62
C THR A 25 -5.62 -6.45 0.87
N THR A 26 -4.51 -5.82 0.52
CA THR A 26 -3.41 -6.41 -0.22
C THR A 26 -2.18 -6.46 0.66
N THR A 27 -1.35 -7.48 0.50
CA THR A 27 -0.04 -7.57 1.14
C THR A 27 1.03 -7.17 0.14
N VAL A 28 1.89 -6.23 0.53
CA VAL A 28 2.99 -5.73 -0.29
C VAL A 28 4.29 -5.91 0.49
N GLU A 29 5.29 -6.51 -0.15
CA GLU A 29 6.62 -6.68 0.42
C GLU A 29 7.63 -5.80 -0.31
N GLY A 30 8.56 -5.26 0.43
CA GLY A 30 9.63 -4.44 -0.13
C GLY A 30 10.48 -3.80 0.94
N TYR A 31 11.13 -2.72 0.56
CA TYR A 31 11.98 -1.94 1.46
C TYR A 31 11.35 -0.59 1.72
N ILE A 32 11.45 -0.13 2.97
CA ILE A 32 10.99 1.21 3.33
C ILE A 32 11.95 2.27 2.82
N ILE A 33 11.43 3.37 2.32
CA ILE A 33 12.20 4.54 1.95
C ILE A 33 11.38 5.81 2.24
N ASP A 34 12.04 6.88 2.63
CA ASP A 34 11.38 8.17 2.76
C ASP A 34 11.12 8.79 1.39
N ASN A 35 10.04 9.56 1.30
CA ASN A 35 9.61 10.16 0.03
C ASN A 35 10.61 11.20 -0.49
N MET A 36 11.38 11.83 0.38
CA MET A 36 12.41 12.78 -0.04
C MET A 36 13.49 12.09 -0.87
N CYS A 37 14.09 11.02 -0.37
CA CYS A 37 15.10 10.26 -1.11
C CYS A 37 14.50 9.56 -2.32
N ALA A 38 13.29 9.02 -2.22
CA ALA A 38 12.61 8.44 -3.37
C ALA A 38 12.39 9.47 -4.48
N GLY A 39 11.94 10.67 -4.14
CA GLY A 39 11.74 11.76 -5.12
C GLY A 39 13.02 12.22 -5.80
N GLN A 40 14.14 12.21 -5.09
CA GLN A 40 15.43 12.63 -5.64
C GLN A 40 16.10 11.57 -6.51
N HIS A 41 15.90 10.29 -6.23
CA HIS A 41 16.69 9.20 -6.81
C HIS A 41 15.90 8.15 -7.59
N SER A 42 14.55 8.19 -7.58
CA SER A 42 13.73 7.14 -8.18
C SER A 42 13.93 6.96 -9.69
N SER A 43 14.34 8.02 -10.39
CA SER A 43 14.64 7.96 -11.82
C SER A 43 16.07 7.50 -12.14
N GLU A 44 16.92 7.34 -11.13
CA GLU A 44 18.31 6.94 -11.33
C GLU A 44 18.42 5.43 -11.58
N ALA A 45 19.37 5.06 -12.46
CA ALA A 45 19.72 3.66 -12.65
C ALA A 45 20.25 3.07 -11.33
N GLY A 46 19.79 1.86 -10.97
CA GLY A 46 20.20 1.22 -9.73
C GLY A 46 19.46 1.72 -8.49
N PHE A 47 18.35 2.41 -8.64
CA PHE A 47 17.56 2.90 -7.50
C PHE A 47 17.20 1.78 -6.52
N GLY A 48 16.82 0.60 -7.01
CA GLY A 48 16.51 -0.54 -6.15
C GLY A 48 17.66 -0.97 -5.26
N GLU A 49 18.90 -0.94 -5.77
CA GLU A 49 20.09 -1.24 -4.97
C GLU A 49 20.36 -0.14 -3.93
N LYS A 50 20.10 1.12 -4.27
CA LYS A 50 20.20 2.23 -3.31
C LYS A 50 19.21 2.11 -2.17
N VAL A 51 17.98 1.70 -2.46
CA VAL A 51 16.94 1.48 -1.43
C VAL A 51 17.37 0.41 -0.45
N LYS A 52 17.94 -0.69 -0.93
CA LYS A 52 18.45 -1.79 -0.09
C LYS A 52 19.61 -1.37 0.82
N LYS A 53 20.28 -0.29 0.48
CA LYS A 53 21.43 0.24 1.24
C LYS A 53 21.09 1.56 1.95
N HIS A 54 19.86 2.03 1.85
CA HIS A 54 19.45 3.31 2.44
C HIS A 54 19.55 3.25 3.96
N PRO A 55 20.37 4.12 4.59
CA PRO A 55 20.58 4.08 6.03
C PRO A 55 19.31 4.43 6.81
N THR A 56 19.02 3.65 7.84
CA THR A 56 17.91 3.92 8.75
C THR A 56 18.03 5.30 9.40
N SER A 57 19.24 5.72 9.74
CA SER A 57 19.51 7.05 10.30
C SER A 57 19.15 8.19 9.33
N CYS A 58 19.35 7.98 8.03
CA CYS A 58 18.93 8.96 7.02
C CYS A 58 17.41 9.05 6.93
N ALA A 59 16.74 7.91 6.97
CA ALA A 59 15.27 7.87 6.93
C ALA A 59 14.61 8.53 8.15
N LEU A 60 15.33 8.68 9.24
CA LEU A 60 14.86 9.32 10.48
C LEU A 60 15.27 10.81 10.62
N MET A 61 15.91 11.38 9.62
CA MET A 61 16.18 12.82 9.59
C MET A 61 14.86 13.61 9.53
N ASP A 62 14.79 14.75 10.16
CA ASP A 62 13.55 15.53 10.29
C ASP A 62 12.85 15.78 8.96
N SER A 63 13.60 16.20 7.94
CA SER A 63 13.04 16.44 6.62
C SER A 63 12.52 15.18 5.95
N CYS A 64 13.13 14.03 6.21
CA CYS A 64 12.69 12.73 5.69
C CYS A 64 11.42 12.25 6.41
N VAL A 65 11.36 12.41 7.71
CA VAL A 65 10.15 12.13 8.51
C VAL A 65 8.96 12.97 8.02
N GLU A 66 9.18 14.26 7.81
CA GLU A 66 8.15 15.17 7.29
C GLU A 66 7.67 14.81 5.89
N SER A 67 8.56 14.29 5.05
CA SER A 67 8.22 13.89 3.68
C SER A 67 7.30 12.66 3.64
N GLY A 68 7.23 11.88 4.71
CA GLY A 68 6.55 10.59 4.75
C GLY A 68 7.36 9.48 4.09
N TYR A 69 6.76 8.32 4.00
CA TYR A 69 7.42 7.09 3.58
C TYR A 69 6.69 6.36 2.47
N ALA A 70 7.39 5.44 1.85
CA ALA A 70 6.88 4.55 0.83
C ALA A 70 7.51 3.16 0.97
N VAL A 71 6.91 2.19 0.32
CA VAL A 71 7.50 0.86 0.13
C VAL A 71 7.93 0.72 -1.33
N PHE A 72 9.18 0.29 -1.52
CA PHE A 72 9.71 -0.04 -2.84
C PHE A 72 9.72 -1.56 -2.99
N THR A 73 8.95 -2.07 -3.94
CA THR A 73 8.72 -3.50 -4.13
C THR A 73 9.77 -4.15 -5.02
N SER A 74 9.81 -5.50 -5.00
CA SER A 74 10.74 -6.27 -5.84
C SER A 74 10.47 -6.12 -7.34
N ASP A 75 9.24 -5.79 -7.74
CA ASP A 75 8.87 -5.48 -9.12
C ASP A 75 9.03 -3.98 -9.48
N ALA A 76 9.83 -3.27 -8.69
CA ALA A 76 10.20 -1.88 -8.91
C ALA A 76 9.03 -0.89 -8.89
N LYS A 77 8.03 -1.17 -8.07
CA LYS A 77 6.92 -0.26 -7.81
C LYS A 77 7.14 0.50 -6.50
N LEU A 78 6.69 1.74 -6.47
CA LEU A 78 6.76 2.59 -5.30
C LEU A 78 5.35 2.96 -4.86
N TYR A 79 4.97 2.57 -3.65
CA TYR A 79 3.69 2.93 -3.05
C TYR A 79 3.91 3.85 -1.85
N LYS A 80 3.36 5.04 -1.91
CA LYS A 80 3.42 6.01 -0.81
C LYS A 80 2.42 5.65 0.27
N PHE A 81 2.81 5.81 1.52
CA PHE A 81 1.91 5.57 2.65
C PHE A 81 0.99 6.75 2.90
N ASP A 82 -0.19 6.45 3.44
CA ASP A 82 -1.07 7.46 4.04
C ASP A 82 -0.51 7.94 5.39
N SER A 83 -1.20 8.87 6.04
CA SER A 83 -0.71 9.46 7.31
C SER A 83 -0.56 8.43 8.42
N GLU A 84 -1.46 7.47 8.53
CA GLU A 84 -1.35 6.38 9.51
C GLU A 84 -0.15 5.47 9.22
N GLY A 85 0.08 5.17 7.94
CA GLY A 85 1.23 4.40 7.50
C GLY A 85 2.54 5.11 7.78
N ASN A 86 2.59 6.42 7.58
CA ASN A 86 3.76 7.23 7.90
C ASN A 86 4.10 7.18 9.40
N ALA A 87 3.10 7.28 10.27
CA ALA A 87 3.30 7.18 11.71
C ALA A 87 3.83 5.79 12.12
N LYS A 88 3.26 4.74 11.57
CA LYS A 88 3.72 3.36 11.81
C LYS A 88 5.15 3.13 11.29
N ALA A 89 5.49 3.72 10.16
CA ALA A 89 6.83 3.65 9.59
C ALA A 89 7.88 4.28 10.49
N VAL A 90 7.60 5.46 11.06
CA VAL A 90 8.50 6.14 11.99
C VAL A 90 8.75 5.28 13.23
N GLU A 91 7.69 4.72 13.81
CA GLU A 91 7.81 3.85 14.98
C GLU A 91 8.68 2.61 14.68
N LEU A 92 8.45 1.99 13.54
CA LEU A 92 9.23 0.82 13.11
C LEU A 92 10.70 1.18 12.93
N LEU A 93 10.99 2.30 12.27
CA LEU A 93 12.36 2.76 12.02
C LEU A 93 13.10 3.12 13.32
N LYS A 94 12.38 3.67 14.30
CA LYS A 94 12.96 3.96 15.62
C LYS A 94 13.27 2.70 16.43
N ALA A 95 12.48 1.64 16.23
CA ALA A 95 12.60 0.39 17.00
C ALA A 95 13.50 -0.63 16.33
N THR A 96 13.72 -0.56 15.02
CA THR A 96 14.47 -1.57 14.29
C THR A 96 15.96 -1.59 14.67
N LYS A 97 16.54 -2.78 14.65
CA LYS A 97 18.00 -2.98 14.77
C LYS A 97 18.71 -3.00 13.41
N THR A 98 17.93 -3.00 12.33
CA THR A 98 18.46 -2.97 10.96
C THR A 98 19.00 -1.58 10.65
N LYS A 99 20.27 -1.50 10.26
CA LYS A 99 20.99 -0.25 10.05
C LYS A 99 20.76 0.37 8.67
N SER A 100 20.43 -0.46 7.70
CA SER A 100 20.18 -0.02 6.33
C SER A 100 19.32 -1.04 5.59
N GLY A 101 18.50 -0.55 4.64
CA GLY A 101 17.64 -1.42 3.85
C GLY A 101 16.63 -2.19 4.68
N VAL A 102 15.77 -1.51 5.40
CA VAL A 102 14.78 -2.16 6.28
C VAL A 102 13.71 -2.86 5.44
N PRO A 103 13.67 -4.20 5.44
CA PRO A 103 12.66 -4.94 4.69
C PRO A 103 11.35 -4.97 5.47
N ILE A 104 10.25 -4.70 4.79
CA ILE A 104 8.93 -4.61 5.41
C ILE A 104 7.88 -5.41 4.66
N VAL A 105 6.84 -5.79 5.40
CA VAL A 105 5.58 -6.31 4.89
C VAL A 105 4.49 -5.32 5.25
N VAL A 106 3.79 -4.81 4.26
CA VAL A 106 2.72 -3.84 4.41
C VAL A 106 1.40 -4.48 4.05
N GLU A 107 0.44 -4.39 4.94
CA GLU A 107 -0.95 -4.74 4.65
C GLU A 107 -1.76 -3.46 4.51
N GLY A 108 -2.57 -3.38 3.47
CA GLY A 108 -3.38 -2.21 3.24
C GLY A 108 -4.14 -2.27 1.92
N THR A 109 -4.75 -1.16 1.58
CA THR A 109 -5.53 -1.01 0.34
C THR A 109 -4.78 -0.09 -0.62
N ILE A 110 -4.52 -0.57 -1.82
CA ILE A 110 -3.82 0.20 -2.86
C ILE A 110 -4.83 1.05 -3.62
N ASP A 111 -4.51 2.33 -3.77
CA ASP A 111 -5.22 3.29 -4.59
C ASP A 111 -4.20 4.06 -5.44
N GLY A 112 -4.06 3.65 -6.70
CA GLY A 112 -3.03 4.20 -7.59
C GLY A 112 -1.61 3.93 -7.09
N ASP A 113 -0.87 4.98 -6.76
CA ASP A 113 0.48 4.92 -6.23
C ASP A 113 0.53 5.07 -4.69
N THR A 114 -0.62 5.11 -4.05
CA THR A 114 -0.75 5.25 -2.60
C THR A 114 -1.30 3.97 -1.99
N ILE A 115 -0.81 3.62 -0.82
CA ILE A 115 -1.35 2.54 -0.02
C ILE A 115 -1.90 3.08 1.30
N LYS A 116 -3.18 2.78 1.54
CA LYS A 116 -3.81 3.03 2.82
C LYS A 116 -3.43 1.89 3.76
N VAL A 117 -2.55 2.18 4.68
CA VAL A 117 -1.86 1.17 5.49
C VAL A 117 -2.74 0.71 6.66
N THR A 118 -2.89 -0.59 6.80
CA THR A 118 -3.47 -1.22 7.99
C THR A 118 -2.39 -1.65 8.97
N SER A 119 -1.31 -2.26 8.47
CA SER A 119 -0.17 -2.67 9.29
C SER A 119 1.13 -2.63 8.51
N ILE A 120 2.23 -2.40 9.23
CA ILE A 120 3.60 -2.53 8.73
C ILE A 120 4.36 -3.38 9.72
N THR A 121 5.02 -4.41 9.23
CA THR A 121 5.92 -5.26 10.03
C THR A 121 7.26 -5.39 9.34
N GLU A 122 8.33 -5.46 10.13
CA GLU A 122 9.65 -5.75 9.58
C GLU A 122 9.74 -7.22 9.21
N LYS A 123 10.28 -7.49 8.03
CA LYS A 123 10.49 -8.86 7.58
C LYS A 123 11.78 -9.41 8.18
N SER A 124 11.64 -10.53 8.85
CA SER A 124 12.79 -11.23 9.45
C SER A 124 13.54 -12.12 8.45
#